data_14dfd91c93b9178d0c48a9154f25de9b
#
_entry.id   14dfd91c93b9178d0c48a9154f25de9b
#
_cell.length_a   1.000
_cell.length_b   1.000
_cell.length_c   1.000
_cell.angle_alpha   90.00
_cell.angle_beta   90.00
_cell.angle_gamma   90.00
#
_symmetry.space_group_name_H-M   'P 1'
#
loop_
_entity.id
_entity.type
_entity.pdbx_description
1 polymer ?
#
loop_
_entity_poly.entity_id
_entity_poly.type
_entity_poly.pdbx_seq_one_letter_code
_entity_poly.pdbx_strand_id
1 'polypeptide(L)'
;MSMIFLIRHGQASFGKEDYDRLSPLGKKQARILAQHLLNTGFQPDAVYSGTMARQTATAEELLDLYRGANRKAPELQMLSGFNEYDTAAIVTALFPDMVKADPSLKDELPKMYASKDSFKRVFEAAMLRWVTGGFDTPEIERWEALKARVAGSLQLIMESHGRGKTIAVFTSGGAIAASLAHVLGISGERAIRLNWQLVNSSVSRFMYNEERITLAGFNSFTHLELAGDPTLITYR
;
A
#
# COMPACT_ATOMS: atom_id res chain seq x y z
N MET A 1 23.88 -5.56 5.22
CA MET A 1 22.84 -4.52 5.33
C MET A 1 21.53 -5.20 5.06
N SER A 2 20.52 -4.98 5.87
CA SER A 2 19.21 -5.62 5.70
C SER A 2 18.24 -4.66 5.02
N MET A 3 17.34 -5.18 4.20
CA MET A 3 16.41 -4.38 3.41
C MET A 3 14.99 -4.95 3.48
N ILE A 4 14.00 -4.09 3.69
CA ILE A 4 12.59 -4.38 3.48
C ILE A 4 12.13 -3.60 2.25
N PHE A 5 11.51 -4.32 1.31
CA PHE A 5 10.89 -3.78 0.10
C PHE A 5 9.39 -3.80 0.32
N LEU A 6 8.77 -2.64 0.61
CA LEU A 6 7.32 -2.52 0.62
C LEU A 6 6.84 -2.29 -0.80
N ILE A 7 6.05 -3.21 -1.31
CA ILE A 7 5.58 -3.25 -2.69
C ILE A 7 4.06 -3.03 -2.66
N ARG A 8 3.62 -1.95 -3.29
CA ARG A 8 2.18 -1.72 -3.46
C ARG A 8 1.61 -2.74 -4.42
N HIS A 9 0.45 -3.29 -4.13
CA HIS A 9 -0.26 -4.20 -5.03
C HIS A 9 -0.50 -3.56 -6.41
N GLY A 10 -0.64 -4.38 -7.45
CA GLY A 10 -1.10 -3.94 -8.78
C GLY A 10 -2.51 -3.33 -8.71
N GLN A 11 -2.96 -2.66 -9.76
CA GLN A 11 -4.27 -2.02 -9.79
C GLN A 11 -5.38 -3.01 -9.41
N ALA A 12 -6.25 -2.61 -8.47
CA ALA A 12 -7.44 -3.36 -8.08
C ALA A 12 -8.62 -3.13 -9.05
N SER A 13 -9.62 -4.00 -8.99
CA SER A 13 -10.84 -3.94 -9.83
C SER A 13 -11.84 -2.90 -9.31
N PHE A 14 -11.47 -1.62 -9.33
CA PHE A 14 -12.30 -0.53 -8.81
C PHE A 14 -13.69 -0.50 -9.46
N GLY A 15 -14.73 -0.32 -8.62
CA GLY A 15 -16.13 -0.21 -9.07
C GLY A 15 -16.79 -1.53 -9.49
N LYS A 16 -16.16 -2.70 -9.23
CA LYS A 16 -16.76 -4.03 -9.42
C LYS A 16 -17.18 -4.62 -8.07
N GLU A 17 -18.12 -5.58 -8.07
CA GLU A 17 -18.55 -6.29 -6.86
C GLU A 17 -17.39 -6.90 -6.08
N ASP A 18 -16.37 -7.39 -6.77
CA ASP A 18 -15.18 -7.98 -6.18
C ASP A 18 -13.99 -7.02 -6.30
N TYR A 19 -14.06 -5.93 -5.55
CA TYR A 19 -13.02 -4.89 -5.52
C TYR A 19 -11.64 -5.40 -5.08
N ASP A 20 -11.59 -6.43 -4.21
CA ASP A 20 -10.32 -6.92 -3.66
C ASP A 20 -9.50 -7.79 -4.61
N ARG A 21 -9.83 -7.82 -5.90
CA ARG A 21 -9.03 -8.52 -6.93
C ARG A 21 -8.22 -7.57 -7.78
N LEU A 22 -7.10 -8.08 -8.30
CA LEU A 22 -6.36 -7.37 -9.34
C LEU A 22 -7.18 -7.24 -10.61
N SER A 23 -7.18 -6.04 -11.20
CA SER A 23 -7.67 -5.84 -12.56
C SER A 23 -6.74 -6.56 -13.58
N PRO A 24 -7.17 -6.75 -14.84
CA PRO A 24 -6.26 -7.23 -15.89
C PRO A 24 -4.99 -6.38 -16.01
N LEU A 25 -5.12 -5.05 -15.84
CA LEU A 25 -3.99 -4.13 -15.82
C LEU A 25 -3.11 -4.35 -14.58
N GLY A 26 -3.72 -4.55 -13.41
CA GLY A 26 -2.98 -4.83 -12.18
C GLY A 26 -2.16 -6.12 -12.25
N LYS A 27 -2.69 -7.17 -12.87
CA LYS A 27 -1.93 -8.39 -13.16
C LYS A 27 -0.76 -8.13 -14.11
N LYS A 28 -0.97 -7.33 -15.17
CA LYS A 28 0.12 -6.92 -16.09
C LYS A 28 1.22 -6.16 -15.34
N GLN A 29 0.84 -5.21 -14.47
CA GLN A 29 1.78 -4.46 -13.64
C GLN A 29 2.59 -5.38 -12.72
N ALA A 30 1.94 -6.32 -12.03
CA ALA A 30 2.59 -7.28 -11.14
C ALA A 30 3.59 -8.18 -11.88
N ARG A 31 3.25 -8.64 -13.09
CA ARG A 31 4.16 -9.43 -13.94
C ARG A 31 5.37 -8.62 -14.41
N ILE A 32 5.17 -7.37 -14.82
CA ILE A 32 6.26 -6.48 -15.23
C ILE A 32 7.21 -6.25 -14.05
N LEU A 33 6.67 -6.00 -12.86
CA LEU A 33 7.46 -5.88 -11.63
C LEU A 33 8.26 -7.16 -11.35
N ALA A 34 7.60 -8.32 -11.37
CA ALA A 34 8.22 -9.61 -11.12
C ALA A 34 9.39 -9.88 -12.09
N GLN A 35 9.18 -9.61 -13.39
CA GLN A 35 10.22 -9.75 -14.43
C GLN A 35 11.39 -8.78 -14.22
N HIS A 36 11.09 -7.53 -13.84
CA HIS A 36 12.13 -6.55 -13.53
C HIS A 36 12.96 -6.97 -12.31
N LEU A 37 12.32 -7.43 -11.24
CA LEU A 37 13.00 -7.91 -10.05
C LEU A 37 13.88 -9.13 -10.35
N LEU A 38 13.39 -10.07 -11.17
CA LEU A 38 14.18 -11.23 -11.62
C LEU A 38 15.41 -10.79 -12.44
N ASN A 39 15.22 -9.88 -13.39
CA ASN A 39 16.29 -9.39 -14.29
C ASN A 39 17.36 -8.59 -13.53
N THR A 40 16.99 -7.89 -12.46
CA THR A 40 17.94 -7.15 -11.61
C THR A 40 18.63 -8.02 -10.56
N GLY A 41 18.39 -9.32 -10.57
CA GLY A 41 18.99 -10.25 -9.61
C GLY A 41 18.43 -10.14 -8.19
N PHE A 42 17.27 -9.49 -8.02
CA PHE A 42 16.59 -9.43 -6.72
C PHE A 42 16.30 -10.85 -6.24
N GLN A 43 16.72 -11.18 -5.03
CA GLN A 43 16.48 -12.48 -4.41
C GLN A 43 16.02 -12.29 -2.97
N PRO A 44 14.70 -12.38 -2.70
CA PRO A 44 14.22 -12.24 -1.34
C PRO A 44 14.57 -13.47 -0.50
N ASP A 45 14.98 -13.23 0.75
CA ASP A 45 15.13 -14.29 1.77
C ASP A 45 13.78 -14.73 2.32
N ALA A 46 12.82 -13.79 2.41
CA ALA A 46 11.43 -14.05 2.80
C ALA A 46 10.46 -13.14 2.03
N VAL A 47 9.24 -13.62 1.86
CA VAL A 47 8.16 -12.90 1.19
C VAL A 47 6.94 -12.87 2.10
N TYR A 48 6.46 -11.66 2.35
CA TYR A 48 5.26 -11.38 3.13
C TYR A 48 4.19 -10.68 2.28
N SER A 49 2.94 -10.81 2.68
CA SER A 49 1.87 -9.94 2.22
C SER A 49 0.89 -9.62 3.35
N GLY A 50 0.07 -8.60 3.16
CA GLY A 50 -1.19 -8.56 3.88
C GLY A 50 -2.10 -9.70 3.43
N THR A 51 -3.29 -9.81 4.03
CA THR A 51 -4.23 -10.92 3.77
C THR A 51 -5.24 -10.61 2.65
N MET A 52 -5.20 -9.41 2.08
CA MET A 52 -6.12 -8.99 1.02
C MET A 52 -5.77 -9.65 -0.31
N ALA A 53 -6.78 -10.08 -1.08
CA ALA A 53 -6.59 -10.85 -2.31
C ALA A 53 -5.71 -10.14 -3.35
N ARG A 54 -5.82 -8.80 -3.49
CA ARG A 54 -4.96 -8.02 -4.38
C ARG A 54 -3.49 -8.00 -3.96
N GLN A 55 -3.20 -8.07 -2.64
CA GLN A 55 -1.84 -8.10 -2.09
C GLN A 55 -1.21 -9.48 -2.33
N THR A 56 -1.92 -10.55 -1.96
CA THR A 56 -1.46 -11.93 -2.17
C THR A 56 -1.28 -12.24 -3.65
N ALA A 57 -2.23 -11.86 -4.51
CA ALA A 57 -2.12 -12.08 -5.96
C ALA A 57 -0.94 -11.33 -6.59
N THR A 58 -0.55 -10.16 -6.07
CA THR A 58 0.66 -9.46 -6.54
C THR A 58 1.93 -10.20 -6.12
N ALA A 59 1.97 -10.76 -4.91
CA ALA A 59 3.07 -11.58 -4.42
C ALA A 59 3.22 -12.88 -5.23
N GLU A 60 2.11 -13.54 -5.53
CA GLU A 60 2.12 -14.81 -6.28
C GLU A 60 2.65 -14.65 -7.70
N GLU A 61 2.39 -13.53 -8.39
CA GLU A 61 3.00 -13.27 -9.72
C GLU A 61 4.54 -13.27 -9.65
N LEU A 62 5.14 -12.76 -8.55
CA LEU A 62 6.59 -12.86 -8.32
C LEU A 62 7.02 -14.30 -8.05
N LEU A 63 6.37 -14.97 -7.12
CA LEU A 63 6.74 -16.32 -6.66
C LEU A 63 6.62 -17.35 -7.79
N ASP A 64 5.55 -17.27 -8.60
CA ASP A 64 5.33 -18.15 -9.74
C ASP A 64 6.40 -17.96 -10.83
N LEU A 65 6.77 -16.70 -11.11
CA LEU A 65 7.85 -16.41 -12.04
C LEU A 65 9.18 -16.99 -11.55
N TYR A 66 9.48 -16.87 -10.24
CA TYR A 66 10.72 -17.41 -9.67
C TYR A 66 10.73 -18.93 -9.70
N ARG A 67 9.62 -19.60 -9.39
CA ARG A 67 9.47 -21.07 -9.53
C ARG A 67 9.70 -21.50 -10.97
N GLY A 68 9.08 -20.82 -11.94
CA GLY A 68 9.23 -21.11 -13.36
C GLY A 68 10.66 -20.89 -13.90
N ALA A 69 11.42 -19.98 -13.30
CA ALA A 69 12.81 -19.69 -13.62
C ALA A 69 13.83 -20.53 -12.82
N ASN A 70 13.38 -21.54 -12.07
CA ASN A 70 14.21 -22.36 -11.16
C ASN A 70 15.00 -21.50 -10.14
N ARG A 71 14.43 -20.39 -9.70
CA ARG A 71 14.99 -19.54 -8.65
C ARG A 71 14.37 -19.92 -7.31
N LYS A 72 15.09 -19.65 -6.23
CA LYS A 72 14.54 -19.82 -4.87
C LYS A 72 13.31 -18.92 -4.72
N ALA A 73 12.15 -19.52 -4.48
CA ALA A 73 10.89 -18.84 -4.17
C ALA A 73 10.52 -19.15 -2.72
N PRO A 74 10.71 -18.21 -1.77
CA PRO A 74 10.28 -18.40 -0.39
C PRO A 74 8.77 -18.64 -0.30
N GLU A 75 8.33 -19.31 0.75
CA GLU A 75 6.92 -19.45 1.04
C GLU A 75 6.29 -18.10 1.41
N LEU A 76 5.08 -17.84 0.91
CA LEU A 76 4.36 -16.60 1.20
C LEU A 76 3.81 -16.63 2.63
N GLN A 77 4.21 -15.67 3.44
CA GLN A 77 3.72 -15.49 4.80
C GLN A 77 2.74 -14.31 4.85
N MET A 78 1.59 -14.48 5.50
CA MET A 78 0.58 -13.43 5.60
C MET A 78 0.63 -12.74 6.96
N LEU A 79 0.68 -11.39 6.96
CA LEU A 79 0.62 -10.55 8.14
C LEU A 79 -0.49 -9.50 7.96
N SER A 80 -1.59 -9.68 8.68
CA SER A 80 -2.75 -8.76 8.61
C SER A 80 -2.42 -7.31 8.99
N GLY A 81 -1.32 -7.09 9.71
CA GLY A 81 -0.82 -5.76 10.01
C GLY A 81 -0.46 -4.93 8.77
N PHE A 82 -0.26 -5.56 7.60
CA PHE A 82 -0.06 -4.87 6.33
C PHE A 82 -1.33 -4.70 5.48
N ASN A 83 -2.52 -4.99 6.03
CA ASN A 83 -3.77 -4.73 5.33
C ASN A 83 -4.04 -3.24 5.16
N GLU A 84 -4.81 -2.92 4.11
CA GLU A 84 -5.33 -1.56 3.92
C GLU A 84 -6.39 -1.24 4.98
N TYR A 85 -6.60 0.02 5.25
CA TYR A 85 -7.74 0.52 6.03
C TYR A 85 -9.03 0.47 5.20
N ASP A 86 -10.17 0.43 5.88
CA ASP A 86 -11.49 0.46 5.22
C ASP A 86 -11.88 1.89 4.85
N THR A 87 -11.56 2.27 3.62
CA THR A 87 -11.90 3.60 3.07
C THR A 87 -13.41 3.85 3.08
N ALA A 88 -14.23 2.84 2.75
CA ALA A 88 -15.68 3.02 2.66
C ALA A 88 -16.29 3.28 4.04
N ALA A 89 -15.86 2.50 5.04
CA ALA A 89 -16.27 2.72 6.42
C ALA A 89 -15.86 4.11 6.93
N ILE A 90 -14.61 4.55 6.65
CA ILE A 90 -14.11 5.86 7.05
C ILE A 90 -14.93 6.99 6.42
N VAL A 91 -15.14 6.95 5.09
CA VAL A 91 -15.93 7.97 4.39
C VAL A 91 -17.34 8.02 4.95
N THR A 92 -18.01 6.88 5.11
CA THR A 92 -19.38 6.79 5.62
C THR A 92 -19.49 7.36 7.03
N ALA A 93 -18.57 6.98 7.92
CA ALA A 93 -18.60 7.38 9.33
C ALA A 93 -18.29 8.87 9.52
N LEU A 94 -17.35 9.44 8.76
CA LEU A 94 -16.93 10.83 8.92
C LEU A 94 -17.73 11.83 8.06
N PHE A 95 -18.52 11.35 7.10
CA PHE A 95 -19.24 12.23 6.18
C PHE A 95 -20.17 13.24 6.85
N PRO A 96 -20.96 12.88 7.89
CA PRO A 96 -21.82 13.85 8.58
C PRO A 96 -21.05 15.05 9.17
N ASP A 97 -19.86 14.78 9.74
CA ASP A 97 -19.02 15.84 10.31
C ASP A 97 -18.31 16.65 9.21
N MET A 98 -17.95 16.02 8.11
CA MET A 98 -17.38 16.70 6.96
C MET A 98 -18.37 17.69 6.34
N VAL A 99 -19.65 17.30 6.20
CA VAL A 99 -20.72 18.19 5.69
C VAL A 99 -21.00 19.34 6.64
N LYS A 100 -20.90 19.15 7.97
CA LYS A 100 -21.01 20.27 8.92
C LYS A 100 -19.88 21.29 8.73
N ALA A 101 -18.67 20.81 8.44
CA ALA A 101 -17.50 21.68 8.22
C ALA A 101 -17.51 22.33 6.83
N ASP A 102 -17.92 21.60 5.80
CA ASP A 102 -18.05 22.07 4.41
C ASP A 102 -19.37 21.54 3.80
N PRO A 103 -20.45 22.35 3.84
CA PRO A 103 -21.76 21.97 3.30
C PRO A 103 -21.75 21.63 1.81
N SER A 104 -20.77 22.11 1.03
CA SER A 104 -20.65 21.81 -0.39
C SER A 104 -20.40 20.32 -0.70
N LEU A 105 -19.89 19.57 0.28
CA LEU A 105 -19.64 18.14 0.13
C LEU A 105 -20.92 17.30 0.08
N LYS A 106 -22.06 17.85 0.54
CA LYS A 106 -23.35 17.14 0.57
C LYS A 106 -23.75 16.63 -0.83
N ASP A 107 -23.55 17.45 -1.86
CA ASP A 107 -23.91 17.14 -3.23
C ASP A 107 -22.84 16.34 -3.98
N GLU A 108 -21.67 16.16 -3.38
CA GLU A 108 -20.55 15.42 -3.97
C GLU A 108 -20.59 13.92 -3.67
N LEU A 109 -21.06 13.52 -2.48
CA LEU A 109 -21.10 12.10 -2.10
C LEU A 109 -21.93 11.23 -3.07
N PRO A 110 -23.15 11.62 -3.48
CA PRO A 110 -23.92 10.83 -4.46
C PRO A 110 -23.22 10.67 -5.81
N LYS A 111 -22.35 11.62 -6.17
CA LYS A 111 -21.58 11.64 -7.42
C LYS A 111 -20.22 10.95 -7.30
N MET A 112 -19.80 10.57 -6.10
CA MET A 112 -18.46 10.08 -5.80
C MET A 112 -17.99 8.94 -6.70
N TYR A 113 -18.89 8.02 -7.08
CA TYR A 113 -18.53 6.90 -7.96
C TYR A 113 -18.72 7.19 -9.46
N ALA A 114 -19.41 8.28 -9.81
CA ALA A 114 -19.66 8.68 -11.18
C ALA A 114 -18.70 9.78 -11.68
N SER A 115 -18.09 10.55 -10.77
CA SER A 115 -17.22 11.69 -11.07
C SER A 115 -15.87 11.56 -10.37
N LYS A 116 -14.79 11.65 -11.15
CA LYS A 116 -13.42 11.64 -10.58
C LYS A 116 -13.16 12.83 -9.64
N ASP A 117 -13.71 14.00 -9.97
CA ASP A 117 -13.52 15.21 -9.16
C ASP A 117 -14.29 15.12 -7.84
N SER A 118 -15.54 14.65 -7.88
CA SER A 118 -16.34 14.41 -6.68
C SER A 118 -15.69 13.35 -5.79
N PHE A 119 -15.21 12.25 -6.40
CA PHE A 119 -14.45 11.24 -5.67
C PHE A 119 -13.24 11.86 -4.97
N LYS A 120 -12.42 12.64 -5.70
CA LYS A 120 -11.22 13.26 -5.15
C LYS A 120 -11.55 14.15 -3.98
N ARG A 121 -12.55 15.04 -4.11
CA ARG A 121 -12.94 15.98 -3.06
C ARG A 121 -13.40 15.26 -1.80
N VAL A 122 -14.33 14.31 -1.92
CA VAL A 122 -14.86 13.56 -0.76
C VAL A 122 -13.77 12.72 -0.12
N PHE A 123 -12.99 12.01 -0.93
CA PHE A 123 -11.91 11.14 -0.44
C PHE A 123 -10.82 11.93 0.28
N GLU A 124 -10.33 13.02 -0.31
CA GLU A 124 -9.30 13.87 0.32
C GLU A 124 -9.78 14.44 1.64
N ALA A 125 -11.01 14.98 1.68
CA ALA A 125 -11.59 15.52 2.91
C ALA A 125 -11.72 14.45 4.00
N ALA A 126 -12.22 13.26 3.65
CA ALA A 126 -12.35 12.14 4.59
C ALA A 126 -11.00 11.69 5.14
N MET A 127 -10.01 11.48 4.27
CA MET A 127 -8.69 11.02 4.67
C MET A 127 -7.95 12.05 5.54
N LEU A 128 -8.02 13.34 5.20
CA LEU A 128 -7.43 14.39 6.04
C LEU A 128 -8.12 14.46 7.40
N ARG A 129 -9.44 14.37 7.44
CA ARG A 129 -10.20 14.32 8.71
C ARG A 129 -9.83 13.10 9.54
N TRP A 130 -9.69 11.93 8.90
CA TRP A 130 -9.32 10.68 9.55
C TRP A 130 -7.94 10.75 10.22
N VAL A 131 -6.91 11.24 9.50
CA VAL A 131 -5.54 11.28 10.03
C VAL A 131 -5.31 12.38 11.06
N THR A 132 -6.15 13.41 11.09
CA THR A 132 -6.07 14.46 12.13
C THR A 132 -6.77 14.04 13.43
N GLY A 133 -7.64 13.03 13.40
CA GLY A 133 -8.38 12.58 14.57
C GLY A 133 -9.45 13.56 15.05
N GLY A 134 -9.77 13.52 16.35
CA GLY A 134 -10.75 14.42 16.95
C GLY A 134 -12.20 14.06 16.60
N PHE A 135 -12.47 12.80 16.28
CA PHE A 135 -13.81 12.23 16.09
C PHE A 135 -14.01 11.07 17.08
N ASP A 136 -15.24 10.85 17.46
CA ASP A 136 -15.65 9.71 18.30
C ASP A 136 -16.50 8.75 17.47
N THR A 137 -15.81 7.85 16.77
CA THR A 137 -16.44 6.87 15.88
C THR A 137 -15.70 5.54 16.06
N PRO A 138 -16.13 4.72 17.05
CA PRO A 138 -15.44 3.48 17.40
C PRO A 138 -15.51 2.40 16.30
N GLU A 139 -16.42 2.56 15.33
CA GLU A 139 -16.65 1.60 14.24
C GLU A 139 -15.54 1.60 13.19
N ILE A 140 -14.68 2.63 13.16
CA ILE A 140 -13.59 2.73 12.21
C ILE A 140 -12.23 2.64 12.87
N GLU A 141 -11.28 1.99 12.18
CA GLU A 141 -9.89 1.98 12.62
C GLU A 141 -9.33 3.40 12.65
N ARG A 142 -8.72 3.81 13.76
CA ARG A 142 -8.04 5.10 13.87
C ARG A 142 -6.69 5.07 13.15
N TRP A 143 -6.26 6.21 12.63
CA TRP A 143 -4.94 6.34 11.99
C TRP A 143 -3.78 5.84 12.88
N GLU A 144 -3.82 6.17 14.18
CA GLU A 144 -2.79 5.71 15.11
C GLU A 144 -2.79 4.19 15.31
N ALA A 145 -3.96 3.54 15.22
CA ALA A 145 -4.06 2.08 15.27
C ALA A 145 -3.47 1.44 14.01
N LEU A 146 -3.78 1.97 12.81
CA LEU A 146 -3.14 1.56 11.58
C LEU A 146 -1.61 1.69 11.67
N LYS A 147 -1.13 2.85 12.11
CA LYS A 147 0.30 3.11 12.26
C LYS A 147 0.95 2.12 13.24
N ALA A 148 0.30 1.86 14.37
CA ALA A 148 0.82 0.92 15.38
C ALA A 148 0.91 -0.51 14.85
N ARG A 149 -0.14 -1.05 14.16
CA ARG A 149 -0.10 -2.42 13.63
C ARG A 149 0.92 -2.59 12.50
N VAL A 150 1.10 -1.56 11.66
CA VAL A 150 2.12 -1.57 10.61
C VAL A 150 3.52 -1.54 11.23
N ALA A 151 3.77 -0.66 12.20
CA ALA A 151 5.04 -0.59 12.91
C ALA A 151 5.37 -1.91 13.63
N GLY A 152 4.39 -2.52 14.31
CA GLY A 152 4.54 -3.84 14.94
C GLY A 152 4.88 -4.94 13.93
N SER A 153 4.28 -4.89 12.73
CA SER A 153 4.60 -5.86 11.66
C SER A 153 6.01 -5.66 11.09
N LEU A 154 6.47 -4.42 10.94
CA LEU A 154 7.86 -4.13 10.56
C LEU A 154 8.83 -4.63 11.63
N GLN A 155 8.54 -4.36 12.89
CA GLN A 155 9.36 -4.82 14.02
C GLN A 155 9.45 -6.35 14.06
N LEU A 156 8.33 -7.06 13.91
CA LEU A 156 8.28 -8.52 13.83
C LEU A 156 9.20 -9.07 12.73
N ILE A 157 9.16 -8.46 11.53
CA ILE A 157 10.04 -8.86 10.41
C ILE A 157 11.51 -8.63 10.77
N MET A 158 11.85 -7.47 11.35
CA MET A 158 13.23 -7.15 11.74
C MET A 158 13.78 -8.14 12.75
N GLU A 159 12.99 -8.49 13.76
CA GLU A 159 13.35 -9.46 14.80
C GLU A 159 13.48 -10.88 14.25
N SER A 160 12.57 -11.29 13.37
CA SER A 160 12.53 -12.65 12.81
C SER A 160 13.70 -12.95 11.87
N HIS A 161 14.24 -11.93 11.20
CA HIS A 161 15.22 -12.14 10.12
C HIS A 161 16.63 -11.63 10.43
N GLY A 162 16.78 -10.68 11.34
CA GLY A 162 18.09 -10.14 11.73
C GLY A 162 18.84 -9.47 10.58
N ARG A 163 20.17 -9.65 10.56
CA ARG A 163 21.08 -8.94 9.65
C ARG A 163 21.27 -9.62 8.28
N GLY A 164 21.55 -8.81 7.26
CA GLY A 164 21.97 -9.27 5.93
C GLY A 164 20.83 -9.83 5.07
N LYS A 165 19.57 -9.54 5.42
CA LYS A 165 18.39 -10.10 4.77
C LYS A 165 17.69 -9.12 3.84
N THR A 166 17.12 -9.66 2.79
CA THR A 166 16.28 -8.95 1.81
C THR A 166 14.86 -9.50 1.92
N ILE A 167 13.93 -8.66 2.36
CA ILE A 167 12.55 -9.05 2.62
C ILE A 167 11.63 -8.30 1.65
N ALA A 168 10.75 -9.03 0.97
CA ALA A 168 9.67 -8.44 0.16
C ALA A 168 8.36 -8.47 0.95
N VAL A 169 7.62 -7.36 0.96
CA VAL A 169 6.32 -7.24 1.61
C VAL A 169 5.33 -6.63 0.62
N PHE A 170 4.35 -7.39 0.20
CA PHE A 170 3.29 -6.94 -0.69
C PHE A 170 2.12 -6.38 0.12
N THR A 171 1.81 -5.10 -0.11
CA THR A 171 0.89 -4.35 0.74
C THR A 171 0.11 -3.30 -0.05
N SER A 172 -0.50 -2.36 0.64
CA SER A 172 -1.33 -1.28 0.09
C SER A 172 -0.80 0.10 0.43
N GLY A 173 -1.37 1.11 -0.19
CA GLY A 173 -0.92 2.49 -0.05
C GLY A 173 -0.96 3.01 1.37
N GLY A 174 -2.02 2.74 2.11
CA GLY A 174 -2.15 3.18 3.51
C GLY A 174 -1.12 2.57 4.44
N ALA A 175 -0.80 1.29 4.28
CA ALA A 175 0.25 0.66 5.07
C ALA A 175 1.65 1.23 4.74
N ILE A 176 1.92 1.56 3.46
CA ILE A 176 3.16 2.25 3.07
C ILE A 176 3.20 3.65 3.69
N ALA A 177 2.09 4.42 3.63
CA ALA A 177 2.00 5.74 4.26
C ALA A 177 2.21 5.68 5.78
N ALA A 178 1.62 4.70 6.45
CA ALA A 178 1.81 4.46 7.89
C ALA A 178 3.27 4.11 8.22
N SER A 179 3.94 3.31 7.36
CA SER A 179 5.38 3.03 7.48
C SER A 179 6.23 4.29 7.36
N LEU A 180 5.90 5.17 6.39
CA LEU A 180 6.59 6.46 6.24
C LEU A 180 6.38 7.36 7.46
N ALA A 181 5.13 7.44 7.97
CA ALA A 181 4.83 8.22 9.17
C ALA A 181 5.65 7.73 10.38
N HIS A 182 5.73 6.41 10.56
CA HIS A 182 6.50 5.80 11.64
C HIS A 182 8.00 6.06 11.50
N VAL A 183 8.57 5.76 10.32
CA VAL A 183 10.03 5.79 10.10
C VAL A 183 10.59 7.22 10.02
N LEU A 184 9.83 8.14 9.42
CA LEU A 184 10.28 9.53 9.22
C LEU A 184 9.81 10.49 10.31
N GLY A 185 8.91 10.05 11.21
CA GLY A 185 8.32 10.91 12.23
C GLY A 185 7.43 12.04 11.65
N ILE A 186 6.88 11.84 10.44
CA ILE A 186 6.01 12.83 9.80
C ILE A 186 4.56 12.69 10.27
N SER A 187 3.81 13.80 10.17
CA SER A 187 2.38 13.80 10.53
C SER A 187 1.56 12.88 9.61
N GLY A 188 0.42 12.38 10.12
CA GLY A 188 -0.54 11.60 9.33
C GLY A 188 -0.99 12.33 8.07
N GLU A 189 -1.19 13.65 8.15
CA GLU A 189 -1.53 14.48 7.00
C GLU A 189 -0.46 14.44 5.90
N ARG A 190 0.82 14.58 6.27
CA ARG A 190 1.92 14.48 5.30
C ARG A 190 2.03 13.07 4.72
N ALA A 191 1.87 12.04 5.54
CA ALA A 191 1.93 10.66 5.11
C ALA A 191 0.80 10.31 4.13
N ILE A 192 -0.45 10.74 4.38
CA ILE A 192 -1.57 10.47 3.48
C ILE A 192 -1.44 11.23 2.14
N ARG A 193 -0.86 12.42 2.15
CA ARG A 193 -0.55 13.16 0.90
C ARG A 193 0.49 12.42 0.06
N LEU A 194 1.47 11.75 0.67
CA LEU A 194 2.41 10.87 -0.03
C LEU A 194 1.74 9.61 -0.55
N ASN A 195 0.75 9.06 0.17
CA ASN A 195 -0.03 7.91 -0.31
C ASN A 195 -0.71 8.17 -1.66
N TRP A 196 -1.20 9.39 -1.89
CA TRP A 196 -1.86 9.74 -3.16
C TRP A 196 -0.94 9.71 -4.38
N GLN A 197 0.36 9.76 -4.16
CA GLN A 197 1.39 9.71 -5.22
C GLN A 197 1.90 8.30 -5.48
N LEU A 198 1.54 7.31 -4.64
CA LEU A 198 2.01 5.95 -4.80
C LEU A 198 1.45 5.32 -6.08
N VAL A 199 2.33 4.86 -6.94
CA VAL A 199 1.95 4.13 -8.17
C VAL A 199 1.66 2.67 -7.82
N ASN A 200 0.67 2.06 -8.49
CA ASN A 200 0.42 0.62 -8.36
C ASN A 200 1.66 -0.18 -8.78
N SER A 201 1.98 -1.24 -8.07
CA SER A 201 3.19 -2.04 -8.17
C SER A 201 4.51 -1.31 -7.85
N SER A 202 4.47 -0.05 -7.36
CA SER A 202 5.68 0.66 -6.96
C SER A 202 6.36 0.01 -5.75
N VAL A 203 7.66 0.28 -5.63
CA VAL A 203 8.54 -0.26 -4.59
C VAL A 203 9.09 0.85 -3.72
N SER A 204 8.86 0.76 -2.41
CA SER A 204 9.50 1.61 -1.40
C SER A 204 10.47 0.76 -0.58
N ARG A 205 11.70 1.23 -0.37
CA ARG A 205 12.78 0.47 0.25
C ARG A 205 13.15 1.06 1.59
N PHE A 206 13.32 0.18 2.57
CA PHE A 206 13.77 0.54 3.92
C PHE A 206 14.99 -0.27 4.28
N MET A 207 16.03 0.39 4.77
CA MET A 207 17.18 -0.25 5.39
C MET A 207 16.92 -0.43 6.88
N TYR A 208 17.32 -1.57 7.44
CA TYR A 208 17.17 -1.81 8.87
C TYR A 208 18.35 -2.55 9.49
N ASN A 209 18.48 -2.43 10.78
CA ASN A 209 19.28 -3.27 11.67
C ASN A 209 18.45 -3.59 12.92
N GLU A 210 19.06 -4.11 13.97
CA GLU A 210 18.37 -4.48 15.22
C GLU A 210 17.76 -3.30 15.98
N GLU A 211 18.28 -2.08 15.77
CA GLU A 211 17.93 -0.89 16.57
C GLU A 211 17.06 0.10 15.78
N ARG A 212 17.20 0.16 14.46
CA ARG A 212 16.60 1.21 13.65
C ARG A 212 16.20 0.75 12.25
N ILE A 213 15.21 1.44 11.71
CA ILE A 213 14.79 1.36 10.32
C ILE A 213 14.83 2.77 9.71
N THR A 214 15.22 2.88 8.45
CA THR A 214 15.30 4.16 7.73
C THR A 214 14.87 4.01 6.28
N LEU A 215 14.31 5.07 5.70
CA LEU A 215 13.89 5.09 4.29
C LEU A 215 15.12 5.16 3.38
N ALA A 216 15.20 4.24 2.42
CA ALA A 216 16.25 4.17 1.41
C ALA A 216 15.78 4.53 -0.01
N GLY A 217 14.48 4.52 -0.25
CA GLY A 217 13.87 4.90 -1.51
C GLY A 217 12.35 4.85 -1.42
N PHE A 218 11.67 5.71 -2.15
CA PHE A 218 10.22 5.85 -2.11
C PHE A 218 9.62 5.77 -3.50
N ASN A 219 8.54 4.99 -3.64
CA ASN A 219 7.66 4.97 -4.81
C ASN A 219 8.39 4.76 -6.16
N SER A 220 9.38 3.87 -6.20
CA SER A 220 10.05 3.53 -7.45
C SER A 220 9.14 2.68 -8.34
N PHE A 221 8.88 3.13 -9.56
CA PHE A 221 8.10 2.42 -10.58
C PHE A 221 8.84 2.35 -11.92
N THR A 222 10.16 2.39 -11.88
CA THR A 222 11.05 2.32 -13.05
C THR A 222 10.75 1.12 -13.98
N HIS A 223 10.28 0.00 -13.42
CA HIS A 223 9.85 -1.16 -14.21
C HIS A 223 8.68 -0.84 -15.15
N LEU A 224 7.78 0.06 -14.76
CA LEU A 224 6.66 0.51 -15.61
C LEU A 224 7.12 1.54 -16.63
N GLU A 225 8.03 2.44 -16.24
CA GLU A 225 8.63 3.43 -17.15
C GLU A 225 9.41 2.74 -18.26
N LEU A 226 10.21 1.72 -17.94
CA LEU A 226 10.97 0.92 -18.91
C LEU A 226 10.08 0.12 -19.86
N ALA A 227 8.83 -0.17 -19.49
CA ALA A 227 7.87 -0.82 -20.39
C ALA A 227 7.36 0.10 -21.51
N GLY A 228 7.58 1.43 -21.41
CA GLY A 228 7.27 2.41 -22.44
C GLY A 228 5.77 2.66 -22.68
N ASP A 229 4.87 2.16 -21.82
CA ASP A 229 3.41 2.29 -21.92
C ASP A 229 2.91 3.15 -20.75
N PRO A 230 2.60 4.44 -20.98
CA PRO A 230 2.15 5.33 -19.89
C PRO A 230 0.81 4.92 -19.25
N THR A 231 0.00 4.07 -19.91
CA THR A 231 -1.24 3.55 -19.33
C THR A 231 -1.00 2.59 -18.17
N LEU A 232 0.23 2.09 -18.03
CA LEU A 232 0.65 1.26 -16.90
C LEU A 232 0.82 2.07 -15.59
N ILE A 233 0.97 3.38 -15.66
CA ILE A 233 1.18 4.22 -14.48
C ILE A 233 -0.20 4.62 -13.92
N THR A 234 -0.61 3.94 -12.86
CA THR A 234 -1.91 4.17 -12.21
C THR A 234 -1.73 4.36 -10.70
N TYR A 235 -2.63 5.11 -10.09
CA TYR A 235 -2.56 5.49 -8.67
C TYR A 235 -3.65 4.82 -7.81
N ARG A 236 -4.52 4.01 -8.45
CA ARG A 236 -5.65 3.31 -7.81
C ARG A 236 -5.80 1.90 -8.34
#